data_9c1c14eecde7dbe5a0494ceded4d14c3
#
_entry.id   9c1c14eecde7dbe5a0494ceded4d14c3
#
_cell.length_a   1.000
_cell.length_b   1.000
_cell.length_c   1.000
_cell.angle_alpha   90.00
_cell.angle_beta   90.00
_cell.angle_gamma   90.00
#
_symmetry.space_group_name_H-M   'P 1'
#
loop_
_entity.id
_entity.type
_entity.pdbx_description
1 polymer ?
#
loop_
_entity_poly.entity_id
_entity_poly.type
_entity_poly.pdbx_seq_one_letter_code
_entity_poly.pdbx_strand_id
1 'polypeptide(L)'
;MANSQGRAGQETEAIATRSISFAYPDRPDVLCDISLEIRQGERVGIIGHNGCGKTTLFMLLCGVLTPASGDIILFGEPLKPGQFRPEVGLLFQDPDDQLFSASVWDDIAFGPQNMGFSPEEVAVRVAEAAEMAGVTHLLDRLPHHLSGGEKQMVAIAGLLAMTPKILLYDEPTANLDLRTRRRLIHFLQTASETLLISSHDLEFVLEVCDRVVLIDDGRIVADGCPQVVMGDQTLMEAHGLEKPHSLMPHRSSHHG
;
A
#
# COMPACT_ATOMS: atom_id res chain seq x y z
N MET A 1 -8.53 32.96 36.14
CA MET A 1 -9.06 32.84 34.78
C MET A 1 -8.06 32.03 33.98
N ALA A 2 -8.27 30.72 33.91
CA ALA A 2 -7.39 29.75 33.25
C ALA A 2 -7.90 29.56 31.82
N ASN A 3 -7.03 29.85 30.88
CA ASN A 3 -7.27 29.73 29.44
C ASN A 3 -7.31 28.25 29.03
N SER A 4 -8.50 27.70 28.86
CA SER A 4 -8.75 26.40 28.22
C SER A 4 -8.82 26.61 26.71
N GLN A 5 -7.67 26.73 26.04
CA GLN A 5 -7.60 26.59 24.60
C GLN A 5 -7.63 25.08 24.29
N GLY A 6 -8.71 24.69 23.61
CA GLY A 6 -8.94 23.32 23.16
C GLY A 6 -7.78 22.79 22.34
N ARG A 7 -7.29 21.61 22.71
CA ARG A 7 -6.51 20.74 21.84
C ARG A 7 -7.44 20.28 20.71
N ALA A 8 -7.44 20.97 19.58
CA ALA A 8 -7.80 20.38 18.32
C ALA A 8 -6.90 19.15 18.15
N GLY A 9 -7.48 17.98 17.88
CA GLY A 9 -6.73 16.74 17.71
C GLY A 9 -5.64 16.98 16.68
N GLN A 10 -4.38 16.91 17.10
CA GLN A 10 -3.26 16.86 16.16
C GLN A 10 -3.41 15.54 15.40
N GLU A 11 -3.83 15.62 14.15
CA GLU A 11 -3.77 14.50 13.22
C GLU A 11 -2.31 14.06 13.16
N THR A 12 -2.01 12.89 13.72
CA THR A 12 -0.64 12.43 13.90
C THR A 12 -0.12 11.94 12.55
N GLU A 13 1.00 12.49 12.11
CA GLU A 13 1.70 12.06 10.90
C GLU A 13 2.19 10.62 11.04
N ALA A 14 1.88 9.77 10.04
CA ALA A 14 2.39 8.40 9.97
C ALA A 14 3.70 8.33 9.17
N ILE A 15 3.74 9.04 8.03
CA ILE A 15 4.88 9.08 7.13
C ILE A 15 5.15 10.52 6.73
N ALA A 16 6.41 10.94 6.79
CA ALA A 16 6.90 12.12 6.07
C ALA A 16 8.15 11.78 5.27
N THR A 17 8.20 12.24 4.02
CA THR A 17 9.43 12.28 3.24
C THR A 17 9.81 13.72 2.99
N ARG A 18 11.10 14.02 3.10
CA ARG A 18 11.64 15.37 2.91
C ARG A 18 12.68 15.34 1.80
N SER A 19 12.28 15.78 0.61
CA SER A 19 13.14 15.90 -0.58
C SER A 19 13.95 14.63 -0.85
N ILE A 20 13.33 13.43 -0.72
CA ILE A 20 14.03 12.20 -0.99
C ILE A 20 14.29 12.03 -2.47
N SER A 21 15.52 11.59 -2.79
CA SER A 21 15.91 11.20 -4.15
C SER A 21 16.58 9.84 -4.13
N PHE A 22 16.41 9.09 -5.23
CA PHE A 22 16.99 7.76 -5.35
C PHE A 22 17.32 7.42 -6.81
N ALA A 23 18.42 6.70 -7.00
CA ALA A 23 18.87 6.16 -8.27
C ALA A 23 19.40 4.73 -8.08
N TYR A 24 19.16 3.85 -9.06
CA TYR A 24 19.90 2.60 -9.18
C TYR A 24 21.21 2.83 -9.94
N PRO A 25 22.23 1.94 -9.81
CA PRO A 25 23.49 2.10 -10.50
C PRO A 25 23.37 2.22 -12.03
N ASP A 26 22.40 1.55 -12.61
CA ASP A 26 22.10 1.48 -14.05
C ASP A 26 20.95 2.37 -14.48
N ARG A 27 20.25 3.00 -13.55
CA ARG A 27 19.09 3.85 -13.80
C ARG A 27 19.11 5.09 -12.91
N PRO A 28 19.57 6.23 -13.43
CA PRO A 28 19.57 7.51 -12.71
C PRO A 28 18.13 8.05 -12.55
N ASP A 29 17.96 8.95 -11.62
CA ASP A 29 16.74 9.77 -11.44
C ASP A 29 15.42 8.99 -11.31
N VAL A 30 15.44 7.87 -10.56
CA VAL A 30 14.23 7.06 -10.35
C VAL A 30 13.21 7.78 -9.47
N LEU A 31 13.68 8.48 -8.43
CA LEU A 31 12.89 9.42 -7.64
C LEU A 31 13.70 10.69 -7.43
N CYS A 32 13.05 11.83 -7.60
CA CYS A 32 13.66 13.15 -7.58
C CYS A 32 12.86 14.10 -6.71
N ASP A 33 13.40 14.47 -5.54
CA ASP A 33 12.82 15.49 -4.64
C ASP A 33 11.39 15.17 -4.19
N ILE A 34 11.14 13.93 -3.78
CA ILE A 34 9.83 13.49 -3.30
C ILE A 34 9.64 13.99 -1.86
N SER A 35 8.67 14.88 -1.68
CA SER A 35 8.21 15.35 -0.37
C SER A 35 6.74 15.03 -0.22
N LEU A 36 6.41 14.18 0.76
CA LEU A 36 5.06 13.62 0.96
C LEU A 36 4.80 13.48 2.46
N GLU A 37 3.65 13.94 2.90
CA GLU A 37 3.16 13.77 4.28
C GLU A 37 1.88 12.95 4.26
N ILE A 38 1.81 11.89 5.07
CA ILE A 38 0.66 10.99 5.18
C ILE A 38 0.27 10.88 6.63
N ARG A 39 -1.03 11.07 6.90
CA ARG A 39 -1.60 11.01 8.25
C ARG A 39 -1.94 9.59 8.64
N GLN A 40 -2.00 9.34 9.94
CA GLN A 40 -2.44 8.03 10.45
C GLN A 40 -3.90 7.75 10.02
N GLY A 41 -4.14 6.52 9.52
CA GLY A 41 -5.44 6.08 9.04
C GLY A 41 -5.83 6.61 7.65
N GLU A 42 -4.97 7.40 6.99
CA GLU A 42 -5.22 7.87 5.63
C GLU A 42 -5.03 6.75 4.60
N ARG A 43 -5.88 6.71 3.56
CA ARG A 43 -5.79 5.76 2.44
C ARG A 43 -5.37 6.51 1.19
N VAL A 44 -4.10 6.35 0.82
CA VAL A 44 -3.47 7.10 -0.27
C VAL A 44 -3.16 6.19 -1.45
N GLY A 45 -3.71 6.53 -2.61
CA GLY A 45 -3.36 5.89 -3.88
C GLY A 45 -2.12 6.53 -4.50
N ILE A 46 -1.12 5.73 -4.85
CA ILE A 46 0.05 6.17 -5.62
C ILE A 46 -0.14 5.72 -7.05
N ILE A 47 -0.43 6.66 -7.95
CA ILE A 47 -0.69 6.37 -9.35
C ILE A 47 0.41 6.93 -10.26
N GLY A 48 0.51 6.39 -11.47
CA GLY A 48 1.51 6.77 -12.48
C GLY A 48 1.82 5.59 -13.40
N HIS A 49 2.46 5.86 -14.53
CA HIS A 49 2.80 4.81 -15.50
C HIS A 49 3.79 3.78 -14.94
N ASN A 50 3.94 2.64 -15.62
CA ASN A 50 4.91 1.62 -15.21
C ASN A 50 6.33 2.17 -15.26
N GLY A 51 7.07 1.94 -14.16
CA GLY A 51 8.44 2.39 -14.03
C GLY A 51 8.62 3.85 -13.57
N CYS A 52 7.58 4.60 -13.21
CA CYS A 52 7.70 5.95 -12.66
C CYS A 52 8.25 6.03 -11.21
N GLY A 53 8.49 4.87 -10.55
CA GLY A 53 9.14 4.83 -9.23
C GLY A 53 8.25 4.39 -8.07
N LYS A 54 6.99 3.95 -8.26
CA LYS A 54 6.05 3.56 -7.19
C LYS A 54 6.62 2.47 -6.27
N THR A 55 7.05 1.33 -6.84
CA THR A 55 7.67 0.24 -6.09
C THR A 55 8.94 0.69 -5.36
N THR A 56 9.77 1.52 -6.01
CA THR A 56 10.98 2.08 -5.40
C THR A 56 10.65 2.96 -4.20
N LEU A 57 9.60 3.79 -4.29
CA LEU A 57 9.12 4.58 -3.17
C LEU A 57 8.71 3.67 -2.01
N PHE A 58 7.96 2.60 -2.25
CA PHE A 58 7.56 1.65 -1.20
C PHE A 58 8.76 0.96 -0.54
N MET A 59 9.75 0.54 -1.34
CA MET A 59 10.98 -0.05 -0.81
C MET A 59 11.80 0.93 0.05
N LEU A 60 11.77 2.22 -0.26
CA LEU A 60 12.38 3.26 0.56
C LEU A 60 11.59 3.45 1.87
N LEU A 61 10.25 3.52 1.81
CA LEU A 61 9.39 3.72 2.97
C LEU A 61 9.45 2.56 3.97
N CYS A 62 9.69 1.32 3.52
CA CYS A 62 9.89 0.18 4.42
C CYS A 62 11.37 -0.05 4.84
N GLY A 63 12.29 0.81 4.37
CA GLY A 63 13.70 0.75 4.77
C GLY A 63 14.55 -0.34 4.09
N VAL A 64 14.01 -1.01 3.05
CA VAL A 64 14.77 -1.96 2.21
C VAL A 64 15.81 -1.22 1.37
N LEU A 65 15.45 -0.05 0.84
CA LEU A 65 16.36 0.85 0.15
C LEU A 65 16.67 2.07 1.03
N THR A 66 17.82 2.69 0.76
CA THR A 66 18.25 3.92 1.42
C THR A 66 18.20 5.06 0.40
N PRO A 67 17.55 6.20 0.69
CA PRO A 67 17.55 7.33 -0.23
C PRO A 67 18.98 7.87 -0.43
N ALA A 68 19.28 8.34 -1.63
CA ALA A 68 20.55 8.98 -1.96
C ALA A 68 20.65 10.38 -1.30
N SER A 69 19.52 11.03 -1.10
CA SER A 69 19.39 12.30 -0.37
C SER A 69 18.02 12.44 0.26
N GLY A 70 17.89 13.35 1.22
CA GLY A 70 16.66 13.60 1.96
C GLY A 70 16.43 12.61 3.11
N ASP A 71 15.31 12.76 3.81
CA ASP A 71 14.98 11.98 5.00
C ASP A 71 13.59 11.36 4.90
N ILE A 72 13.45 10.16 5.49
CA ILE A 72 12.17 9.48 5.71
C ILE A 72 11.91 9.45 7.20
N ILE A 73 10.73 9.86 7.62
CA ILE A 73 10.30 9.93 9.00
C ILE A 73 9.04 9.08 9.14
N LEU A 74 9.04 8.15 10.10
CA LEU A 74 7.89 7.32 10.43
C LEU A 74 7.47 7.60 11.87
N PHE A 75 6.23 8.02 12.07
CA PHE A 75 5.68 8.38 13.40
C PHE A 75 6.55 9.38 14.16
N GLY A 76 7.15 10.36 13.44
CA GLY A 76 8.03 11.38 14.01
C GLY A 76 9.48 10.93 14.23
N GLU A 77 9.85 9.69 13.94
CA GLU A 77 11.20 9.15 14.07
C GLU A 77 11.87 8.92 12.71
N PRO A 78 13.12 9.34 12.52
CA PRO A 78 13.87 9.06 11.29
C PRO A 78 14.01 7.57 11.04
N LEU A 79 13.73 7.14 9.81
CA LEU A 79 13.94 5.77 9.35
C LEU A 79 15.44 5.53 9.15
N LYS A 80 16.00 4.56 9.89
CA LYS A 80 17.41 4.16 9.74
C LYS A 80 17.55 3.04 8.72
N PRO A 81 18.53 3.13 7.81
CA PRO A 81 18.78 2.09 6.82
C PRO A 81 19.00 0.71 7.46
N GLY A 82 18.37 -0.32 6.87
CA GLY A 82 18.50 -1.71 7.33
C GLY A 82 17.86 -2.01 8.69
N GLN A 83 17.13 -1.07 9.27
CA GLN A 83 16.37 -1.30 10.50
C GLN A 83 15.02 -1.94 10.16
N PHE A 84 14.78 -3.15 10.65
CA PHE A 84 13.45 -3.77 10.58
C PHE A 84 12.44 -2.93 11.37
N ARG A 85 11.34 -2.58 10.73
CA ARG A 85 10.24 -1.77 11.29
C ARG A 85 8.95 -2.57 11.17
N PRO A 86 8.58 -3.35 12.21
CA PRO A 86 7.37 -4.18 12.18
C PRO A 86 6.08 -3.36 12.04
N GLU A 87 6.15 -2.04 12.28
CA GLU A 87 5.03 -1.12 12.08
C GLU A 87 4.69 -0.90 10.59
N VAL A 88 5.60 -1.27 9.67
CA VAL A 88 5.40 -1.10 8.22
C VAL A 88 5.41 -2.46 7.54
N GLY A 89 4.28 -2.82 6.94
CA GLY A 89 4.15 -4.02 6.10
C GLY A 89 4.18 -3.66 4.62
N LEU A 90 4.90 -4.42 3.81
CA LEU A 90 4.93 -4.30 2.35
C LEU A 90 4.39 -5.58 1.70
N LEU A 91 3.34 -5.43 0.89
CA LEU A 91 2.86 -6.48 0.00
C LEU A 91 3.50 -6.27 -1.38
N PHE A 92 4.23 -7.28 -1.84
CA PHE A 92 4.82 -7.28 -3.18
C PHE A 92 3.79 -7.52 -4.27
N GLN A 93 4.08 -7.04 -5.47
CA GLN A 93 3.22 -7.21 -6.64
C GLN A 93 3.00 -8.69 -6.99
N ASP A 94 4.06 -9.50 -6.93
CA ASP A 94 3.97 -10.95 -7.12
C ASP A 94 3.97 -11.64 -5.75
N PRO A 95 2.88 -12.34 -5.37
CA PRO A 95 2.84 -13.06 -4.10
C PRO A 95 3.82 -14.23 -4.04
N ASP A 96 4.32 -14.75 -5.16
CA ASP A 96 5.34 -15.79 -5.20
C ASP A 96 6.71 -15.29 -4.68
N ASP A 97 6.96 -13.97 -4.71
CA ASP A 97 8.14 -13.37 -4.09
C ASP A 97 8.04 -13.31 -2.56
N GLN A 98 6.85 -13.55 -1.99
CA GLN A 98 6.58 -13.40 -0.57
C GLN A 98 6.26 -14.73 0.13
N LEU A 99 5.76 -15.74 -0.61
CA LEU A 99 5.37 -17.04 -0.09
C LEU A 99 6.44 -18.10 -0.40
N PHE A 100 7.12 -18.60 0.63
CA PHE A 100 8.29 -19.48 0.46
C PHE A 100 8.32 -20.65 1.44
N SER A 101 7.34 -20.78 2.34
CA SER A 101 7.31 -21.79 3.40
C SER A 101 6.69 -23.10 2.95
N ALA A 102 6.73 -24.12 3.83
CA ALA A 102 6.20 -25.45 3.56
C ALA A 102 4.66 -25.51 3.67
N SER A 103 4.05 -24.57 4.38
CA SER A 103 2.60 -24.45 4.49
C SER A 103 2.18 -22.99 4.56
N VAL A 104 0.90 -22.72 4.27
CA VAL A 104 0.28 -21.39 4.46
C VAL A 104 0.40 -20.92 5.90
N TRP A 105 0.22 -21.85 6.86
CA TRP A 105 0.38 -21.54 8.27
C TRP A 105 1.80 -21.03 8.58
N ASP A 106 2.82 -21.69 8.03
CA ASP A 106 4.22 -21.31 8.24
C ASP A 106 4.54 -19.94 7.62
N ASP A 107 3.99 -19.62 6.45
CA ASP A 107 4.15 -18.31 5.81
C ASP A 107 3.52 -17.20 6.66
N ILE A 108 2.31 -17.40 7.18
CA ILE A 108 1.63 -16.42 8.02
C ILE A 108 2.35 -16.27 9.37
N ALA A 109 2.87 -17.38 9.94
CA ALA A 109 3.58 -17.40 11.21
C ALA A 109 4.98 -16.77 11.15
N PHE A 110 5.57 -16.68 9.96
CA PHE A 110 6.97 -16.26 9.77
C PHE A 110 7.26 -14.88 10.39
N GLY A 111 6.41 -13.89 10.14
CA GLY A 111 6.57 -12.55 10.70
C GLY A 111 6.53 -12.55 12.23
N PRO A 112 5.45 -13.00 12.86
CA PRO A 112 5.33 -13.09 14.33
C PRO A 112 6.46 -13.89 15.00
N GLN A 113 6.90 -15.01 14.42
CA GLN A 113 8.04 -15.79 14.95
C GLN A 113 9.33 -14.97 14.95
N ASN A 114 9.62 -14.23 13.88
CA ASN A 114 10.81 -13.37 13.79
C ASN A 114 10.72 -12.13 14.71
N MET A 115 9.51 -11.73 15.09
CA MET A 115 9.28 -10.70 16.11
C MET A 115 9.49 -11.22 17.55
N GLY A 116 9.70 -12.54 17.73
CA GLY A 116 10.00 -13.16 19.02
C GLY A 116 8.77 -13.43 19.88
N PHE A 117 7.58 -13.52 19.31
CA PHE A 117 6.36 -13.94 20.03
C PHE A 117 6.45 -15.41 20.43
N SER A 118 5.79 -15.77 21.54
CA SER A 118 5.67 -17.15 21.98
C SER A 118 4.88 -18.00 20.98
N PRO A 119 5.07 -19.34 20.96
CA PRO A 119 4.31 -20.22 20.07
C PRO A 119 2.80 -20.06 20.20
N GLU A 120 2.30 -19.82 21.42
CA GLU A 120 0.89 -19.60 21.70
C GLU A 120 0.40 -18.27 21.11
N GLU A 121 1.15 -17.20 21.25
CA GLU A 121 0.84 -15.89 20.64
C GLU A 121 0.89 -15.96 19.13
N VAL A 122 1.87 -16.65 18.54
CA VAL A 122 1.96 -16.89 17.10
C VAL A 122 0.70 -17.60 16.60
N ALA A 123 0.27 -18.67 17.27
CA ALA A 123 -0.92 -19.40 16.86
C ALA A 123 -2.19 -18.54 16.88
N VAL A 124 -2.35 -17.69 17.89
CA VAL A 124 -3.48 -16.74 17.96
C VAL A 124 -3.43 -15.75 16.81
N ARG A 125 -2.26 -15.11 16.55
CA ARG A 125 -2.08 -14.13 15.48
C ARG A 125 -2.32 -14.72 14.09
N VAL A 126 -1.86 -15.95 13.85
CA VAL A 126 -2.10 -16.68 12.59
C VAL A 126 -3.60 -16.93 12.40
N ALA A 127 -4.30 -17.39 13.44
CA ALA A 127 -5.73 -17.66 13.36
C ALA A 127 -6.53 -16.39 13.07
N GLU A 128 -6.26 -15.29 13.77
CA GLU A 128 -6.93 -14.00 13.57
C GLU A 128 -6.66 -13.44 12.17
N ALA A 129 -5.40 -13.44 11.75
CA ALA A 129 -5.03 -12.95 10.41
C ALA A 129 -5.62 -13.79 9.27
N ALA A 130 -5.64 -15.12 9.43
CA ALA A 130 -6.25 -16.02 8.46
C ALA A 130 -7.78 -15.84 8.38
N GLU A 131 -8.44 -15.56 9.49
CA GLU A 131 -9.87 -15.24 9.54
C GLU A 131 -10.16 -13.91 8.84
N MET A 132 -9.42 -12.86 9.17
CA MET A 132 -9.56 -11.53 8.56
C MET A 132 -9.37 -11.57 7.04
N ALA A 133 -8.36 -12.29 6.56
CA ALA A 133 -8.10 -12.47 5.12
C ALA A 133 -9.03 -13.53 4.46
N GLY A 134 -9.78 -14.32 5.26
CA GLY A 134 -10.67 -15.37 4.80
C GLY A 134 -9.94 -16.58 4.20
N VAL A 135 -8.74 -16.90 4.71
CA VAL A 135 -7.87 -18.00 4.24
C VAL A 135 -7.72 -19.15 5.23
N THR A 136 -8.50 -19.18 6.31
CA THR A 136 -8.44 -20.20 7.36
C THR A 136 -8.49 -21.63 6.78
N HIS A 137 -9.27 -21.86 5.72
CA HIS A 137 -9.40 -23.16 5.05
C HIS A 137 -8.19 -23.58 4.23
N LEU A 138 -7.18 -22.71 4.11
CA LEU A 138 -5.95 -22.92 3.33
C LEU A 138 -4.73 -23.22 4.20
N LEU A 139 -4.81 -23.10 5.54
CA LEU A 139 -3.66 -23.12 6.45
C LEU A 139 -2.76 -24.33 6.28
N ASP A 140 -3.33 -25.52 6.02
CA ASP A 140 -2.57 -26.77 5.85
C ASP A 140 -2.10 -26.99 4.39
N ARG A 141 -2.41 -26.08 3.47
CA ARG A 141 -2.03 -26.23 2.06
C ARG A 141 -0.60 -25.75 1.82
N LEU A 142 -0.02 -26.29 0.76
CA LEU A 142 1.26 -25.83 0.21
C LEU A 142 1.01 -24.56 -0.62
N PRO A 143 1.76 -23.46 -0.43
CA PRO A 143 1.54 -22.19 -1.14
C PRO A 143 1.54 -22.32 -2.66
N HIS A 144 2.39 -23.18 -3.23
CA HIS A 144 2.47 -23.39 -4.67
C HIS A 144 1.25 -24.12 -5.29
N HIS A 145 0.34 -24.67 -4.47
CA HIS A 145 -0.92 -25.27 -4.91
C HIS A 145 -2.09 -24.27 -4.92
N LEU A 146 -1.85 -23.03 -4.51
CA LEU A 146 -2.87 -21.99 -4.43
C LEU A 146 -3.03 -21.28 -5.78
N SER A 147 -4.24 -20.81 -6.06
CA SER A 147 -4.49 -19.84 -7.13
C SER A 147 -3.83 -18.50 -6.82
N GLY A 148 -3.60 -17.66 -7.84
CA GLY A 148 -3.00 -16.33 -7.64
C GLY A 148 -3.77 -15.47 -6.62
N GLY A 149 -5.10 -15.49 -6.67
CA GLY A 149 -5.93 -14.78 -5.70
C GLY A 149 -5.85 -15.34 -4.28
N GLU A 150 -5.75 -16.66 -4.10
CA GLU A 150 -5.53 -17.27 -2.79
C GLU A 150 -4.14 -16.91 -2.24
N LYS A 151 -3.09 -16.95 -3.07
CA LYS A 151 -1.74 -16.52 -2.71
C LYS A 151 -1.72 -15.07 -2.23
N GLN A 152 -2.38 -14.17 -2.96
CA GLN A 152 -2.49 -12.76 -2.59
C GLN A 152 -3.12 -12.59 -1.21
N MET A 153 -4.23 -13.27 -0.93
CA MET A 153 -4.90 -13.19 0.37
C MET A 153 -4.07 -13.82 1.49
N VAL A 154 -3.29 -14.88 1.21
CA VAL A 154 -2.34 -15.46 2.17
C VAL A 154 -1.19 -14.49 2.48
N ALA A 155 -0.61 -13.83 1.47
CA ALA A 155 0.43 -12.82 1.67
C ALA A 155 -0.09 -11.64 2.51
N ILE A 156 -1.34 -11.19 2.28
CA ILE A 156 -2.01 -10.20 3.12
C ILE A 156 -2.15 -10.72 4.56
N ALA A 157 -2.57 -11.97 4.78
CA ALA A 157 -2.66 -12.55 6.12
C ALA A 157 -1.31 -12.55 6.84
N GLY A 158 -0.21 -12.87 6.14
CA GLY A 158 1.15 -12.80 6.68
C GLY A 158 1.53 -11.41 7.19
N LEU A 159 1.13 -10.35 6.48
CA LEU A 159 1.32 -8.98 6.93
C LEU A 159 0.45 -8.65 8.14
N LEU A 160 -0.84 -9.02 8.12
CA LEU A 160 -1.77 -8.74 9.21
C LEU A 160 -1.37 -9.41 10.53
N ALA A 161 -0.77 -10.59 10.47
CA ALA A 161 -0.29 -11.31 11.65
C ALA A 161 0.78 -10.53 12.44
N MET A 162 1.50 -9.63 11.78
CA MET A 162 2.46 -8.72 12.42
C MET A 162 1.79 -7.48 13.05
N THR A 163 0.51 -7.22 12.77
CA THR A 163 -0.24 -6.03 13.22
C THR A 163 0.45 -4.70 12.87
N PRO A 164 0.78 -4.46 11.61
CA PRO A 164 1.44 -3.23 11.19
C PRO A 164 0.50 -2.03 11.34
N LYS A 165 1.07 -0.84 11.45
CA LYS A 165 0.32 0.44 11.48
C LYS A 165 0.25 1.10 10.11
N ILE A 166 1.19 0.76 9.23
CA ILE A 166 1.26 1.20 7.84
C ILE A 166 1.31 -0.03 6.96
N LEU A 167 0.48 -0.07 5.95
CA LEU A 167 0.44 -1.13 4.94
C LEU A 167 0.69 -0.52 3.55
N LEU A 168 1.74 -0.98 2.90
CA LEU A 168 2.12 -0.61 1.55
C LEU A 168 1.70 -1.75 0.62
N TYR A 169 0.78 -1.51 -0.30
CA TYR A 169 0.27 -2.50 -1.24
C TYR A 169 0.74 -2.17 -2.66
N ASP A 170 1.67 -2.95 -3.19
CA ASP A 170 2.16 -2.76 -4.55
C ASP A 170 1.33 -3.60 -5.52
N GLU A 171 0.51 -2.94 -6.35
CA GLU A 171 -0.39 -3.53 -7.35
C GLU A 171 -1.26 -4.71 -6.81
N PRO A 172 -1.99 -4.54 -5.70
CA PRO A 172 -2.63 -5.65 -4.98
C PRO A 172 -3.78 -6.33 -5.74
N THR A 173 -4.27 -5.71 -6.81
CA THR A 173 -5.36 -6.25 -7.66
C THR A 173 -4.86 -7.01 -8.88
N ALA A 174 -3.55 -7.05 -9.13
CA ALA A 174 -2.99 -7.77 -10.25
C ALA A 174 -3.40 -9.25 -10.21
N ASN A 175 -3.91 -9.77 -11.33
CA ASN A 175 -4.31 -11.17 -11.49
C ASN A 175 -5.44 -11.66 -10.57
N LEU A 176 -6.21 -10.78 -9.91
CA LEU A 176 -7.37 -11.17 -9.11
C LEU A 176 -8.62 -11.36 -9.99
N ASP A 177 -9.37 -12.43 -9.71
CA ASP A 177 -10.73 -12.53 -10.22
C ASP A 177 -11.66 -11.49 -9.54
N LEU A 178 -12.83 -11.26 -10.16
CA LEU A 178 -13.78 -10.25 -9.68
C LEU A 178 -14.23 -10.48 -8.22
N ARG A 179 -14.37 -11.74 -7.79
CA ARG A 179 -14.82 -12.06 -6.44
C ARG A 179 -13.74 -11.74 -5.41
N THR A 180 -12.50 -12.13 -5.68
CA THR A 180 -11.35 -11.85 -4.82
C THR A 180 -11.06 -10.35 -4.78
N ARG A 181 -11.14 -9.65 -5.95
CA ARG A 181 -11.01 -8.20 -6.01
C ARG A 181 -12.06 -7.50 -5.12
N ARG A 182 -13.32 -7.90 -5.14
CA ARG A 182 -14.37 -7.33 -4.29
C ARG A 182 -14.13 -7.58 -2.80
N ARG A 183 -13.63 -8.75 -2.42
CA ARG A 183 -13.23 -9.05 -1.04
C ARG A 183 -12.10 -8.14 -0.58
N LEU A 184 -11.07 -7.96 -1.42
CA LEU A 184 -9.95 -7.07 -1.13
C LEU A 184 -10.42 -5.63 -0.95
N ILE A 185 -11.27 -5.10 -1.85
CA ILE A 185 -11.85 -3.75 -1.72
C ILE A 185 -12.55 -3.59 -0.38
N HIS A 186 -13.44 -4.51 -0.03
CA HIS A 186 -14.17 -4.45 1.23
C HIS A 186 -13.24 -4.47 2.44
N PHE A 187 -12.23 -5.34 2.42
CA PHE A 187 -11.20 -5.41 3.46
C PHE A 187 -10.48 -4.06 3.61
N LEU A 188 -9.97 -3.48 2.51
CA LEU A 188 -9.23 -2.21 2.55
C LEU A 188 -10.11 -1.01 2.96
N GLN A 189 -11.39 -1.02 2.62
CA GLN A 189 -12.34 0.03 3.03
C GLN A 189 -12.63 0.01 4.53
N THR A 190 -12.49 -1.15 5.19
CA THR A 190 -12.73 -1.33 6.62
C THR A 190 -11.47 -1.26 7.48
N ALA A 191 -10.30 -1.21 6.84
CA ALA A 191 -9.01 -1.13 7.52
C ALA A 191 -8.87 0.19 8.29
N SER A 192 -8.30 0.12 9.49
CA SER A 192 -8.00 1.26 10.36
C SER A 192 -6.55 1.74 10.22
N GLU A 193 -5.72 0.95 9.58
CA GLU A 193 -4.31 1.21 9.33
C GLU A 193 -4.13 2.31 8.29
N THR A 194 -2.95 2.90 8.27
CA THR A 194 -2.54 3.81 7.19
C THR A 194 -2.22 2.99 5.95
N LEU A 195 -2.87 3.28 4.83
CA LEU A 195 -2.71 2.52 3.59
C LEU A 195 -2.06 3.38 2.50
N LEU A 196 -1.00 2.86 1.89
CA LEU A 196 -0.50 3.35 0.62
C LEU A 196 -0.66 2.24 -0.41
N ILE A 197 -1.32 2.55 -1.50
CA ILE A 197 -1.70 1.56 -2.51
C ILE A 197 -1.21 2.04 -3.87
N SER A 198 -0.22 1.37 -4.45
CA SER A 198 0.11 1.59 -5.86
C SER A 198 -0.85 0.78 -6.73
N SER A 199 -1.38 1.38 -7.78
CA SER A 199 -2.19 0.64 -8.75
C SER A 199 -2.30 1.36 -10.11
N HIS A 200 -2.39 0.56 -11.16
CA HIS A 200 -2.84 0.97 -12.48
C HIS A 200 -4.35 0.79 -12.69
N ASP A 201 -5.04 0.06 -11.81
CA ASP A 201 -6.50 -0.04 -11.75
C ASP A 201 -7.07 1.21 -11.05
N LEU A 202 -7.30 2.26 -11.83
CA LEU A 202 -7.75 3.56 -11.31
C LEU A 202 -9.17 3.51 -10.74
N GLU A 203 -10.03 2.59 -11.22
CA GLU A 203 -11.35 2.36 -10.63
C GLU A 203 -11.23 1.78 -9.21
N PHE A 204 -10.27 0.89 -8.99
CA PHE A 204 -9.96 0.37 -7.67
C PHE A 204 -9.48 1.48 -6.73
N VAL A 205 -8.58 2.35 -7.20
CA VAL A 205 -8.09 3.50 -6.43
C VAL A 205 -9.24 4.42 -6.04
N LEU A 206 -10.18 4.71 -6.96
CA LEU A 206 -11.38 5.50 -6.68
C LEU A 206 -12.29 4.89 -5.63
N GLU A 207 -12.39 3.55 -5.59
CA GLU A 207 -13.23 2.85 -4.63
C GLU A 207 -12.63 2.80 -3.22
N VAL A 208 -11.30 2.83 -3.09
CA VAL A 208 -10.60 2.55 -1.83
C VAL A 208 -9.94 3.77 -1.21
N CYS A 209 -9.35 4.67 -2.02
CA CYS A 209 -8.48 5.74 -1.53
C CYS A 209 -9.21 7.06 -1.32
N ASP A 210 -8.84 7.77 -0.24
CA ASP A 210 -9.37 9.10 0.09
C ASP A 210 -8.54 10.22 -0.57
N ARG A 211 -7.30 9.93 -0.91
CA ARG A 211 -6.34 10.82 -1.55
C ARG A 211 -5.53 10.08 -2.60
N VAL A 212 -5.09 10.78 -3.63
CA VAL A 212 -4.23 10.21 -4.67
C VAL A 212 -3.04 11.12 -4.92
N VAL A 213 -1.88 10.49 -5.09
CA VAL A 213 -0.62 11.13 -5.49
C VAL A 213 -0.22 10.59 -6.87
N LEU A 214 -0.13 11.46 -7.85
CA LEU A 214 0.34 11.14 -9.20
C LEU A 214 1.85 11.33 -9.25
N ILE A 215 2.56 10.26 -9.60
CA ILE A 215 4.02 10.29 -9.80
C ILE A 215 4.30 10.09 -11.29
N ASP A 216 5.13 10.96 -11.85
CA ASP A 216 5.66 10.85 -13.19
C ASP A 216 7.11 11.31 -13.23
N ASP A 217 7.95 10.63 -14.01
CA ASP A 217 9.40 10.88 -14.09
C ASP A 217 10.06 11.09 -12.72
N GLY A 218 9.66 10.24 -11.75
CA GLY A 218 10.20 10.27 -10.39
C GLY A 218 9.81 11.48 -9.55
N ARG A 219 8.82 12.28 -9.95
CA ARG A 219 8.35 13.48 -9.24
C ARG A 219 6.87 13.39 -8.92
N ILE A 220 6.44 14.04 -7.85
CA ILE A 220 5.01 14.24 -7.59
C ILE A 220 4.52 15.35 -8.52
N VAL A 221 3.53 15.02 -9.34
CA VAL A 221 2.92 15.93 -10.31
C VAL A 221 1.60 16.50 -9.81
N ALA A 222 0.83 15.66 -9.11
CA ALA A 222 -0.43 16.06 -8.49
C ALA A 222 -0.66 15.30 -7.20
N ASP A 223 -1.37 15.94 -6.27
CA ASP A 223 -1.71 15.40 -4.97
C ASP A 223 -3.06 15.97 -4.54
N GLY A 224 -4.04 15.11 -4.24
CA GLY A 224 -5.36 15.58 -3.86
C GLY A 224 -6.45 14.53 -3.88
N CYS A 225 -7.70 15.01 -3.87
CA CYS A 225 -8.88 14.16 -3.93
C CYS A 225 -8.90 13.35 -5.23
N PRO A 226 -9.17 12.02 -5.19
CA PRO A 226 -9.15 11.16 -6.36
C PRO A 226 -10.04 11.64 -7.50
N GLN A 227 -11.27 12.13 -7.18
CA GLN A 227 -12.22 12.64 -8.17
C GLN A 227 -11.71 13.90 -8.88
N VAL A 228 -10.90 14.72 -8.22
CA VAL A 228 -10.34 15.95 -8.78
C VAL A 228 -9.14 15.61 -9.66
N VAL A 229 -8.16 14.90 -9.12
CA VAL A 229 -6.91 14.57 -9.84
C VAL A 229 -7.20 13.66 -11.03
N MET A 230 -7.87 12.52 -10.82
CA MET A 230 -8.18 11.56 -11.89
C MET A 230 -9.34 12.01 -12.77
N GLY A 231 -10.11 13.03 -12.35
CA GLY A 231 -11.16 13.67 -13.16
C GLY A 231 -10.62 14.65 -14.19
N ASP A 232 -9.40 15.14 -14.04
CA ASP A 232 -8.75 16.03 -15.00
C ASP A 232 -8.15 15.20 -16.16
N GLN A 233 -8.90 15.11 -17.26
CA GLN A 233 -8.50 14.35 -18.43
C GLN A 233 -7.17 14.87 -19.02
N THR A 234 -6.95 16.17 -19.04
CA THR A 234 -5.73 16.77 -19.61
C THR A 234 -4.51 16.39 -18.80
N LEU A 235 -4.62 16.43 -17.46
CA LEU A 235 -3.57 15.99 -16.53
C LEU A 235 -3.26 14.50 -16.73
N MET A 236 -4.29 13.66 -16.74
CA MET A 236 -4.10 12.21 -16.87
C MET A 236 -3.43 11.83 -18.18
N GLU A 237 -3.91 12.35 -19.32
CA GLU A 237 -3.34 12.09 -20.64
C GLU A 237 -1.90 12.63 -20.78
N ALA A 238 -1.58 13.80 -20.21
CA ALA A 238 -0.24 14.36 -20.22
C ALA A 238 0.80 13.45 -19.50
N HIS A 239 0.34 12.63 -18.56
CA HIS A 239 1.18 11.72 -17.77
C HIS A 239 0.95 10.23 -18.11
N GLY A 240 0.42 9.94 -19.31
CA GLY A 240 0.28 8.58 -19.85
C GLY A 240 -0.77 7.72 -19.14
N LEU A 241 -1.77 8.35 -18.51
CA LEU A 241 -2.88 7.69 -17.85
C LEU A 241 -4.20 8.03 -18.54
N GLU A 242 -5.19 7.14 -18.40
CA GLU A 242 -6.55 7.39 -18.88
C GLU A 242 -7.45 7.84 -17.72
N LYS A 243 -8.40 8.74 -18.00
CA LYS A 243 -9.43 9.10 -17.04
C LYS A 243 -10.32 7.89 -16.76
N PRO A 244 -10.60 7.56 -15.48
CA PRO A 244 -11.51 6.48 -15.12
C PRO A 244 -12.89 6.60 -15.76
N HIS A 245 -13.45 5.48 -16.20
CA HIS A 245 -14.79 5.46 -16.84
C HIS A 245 -15.88 5.99 -15.94
N SER A 246 -15.82 5.70 -14.64
CA SER A 246 -16.79 6.16 -13.65
C SER A 246 -16.81 7.68 -13.48
N LEU A 247 -15.74 8.37 -13.89
CA LEU A 247 -15.66 9.85 -13.90
C LEU A 247 -16.00 10.47 -15.26
N MET A 248 -16.29 9.65 -16.28
CA MET A 248 -16.72 10.17 -17.58
C MET A 248 -18.20 10.58 -17.53
N PRO A 249 -18.58 11.74 -18.14
CA PRO A 249 -19.98 12.11 -18.23
C PRO A 249 -20.75 11.07 -19.07
N HIS A 250 -21.81 10.49 -18.50
CA HIS A 250 -22.70 9.62 -19.26
C HIS A 250 -23.30 10.40 -20.43
N ARG A 251 -22.94 10.06 -21.66
CA ARG A 251 -23.68 10.53 -22.84
C ARG A 251 -25.06 9.90 -22.77
N SER A 252 -26.05 10.66 -22.31
CA SER A 252 -27.45 10.32 -22.50
C SER A 252 -27.72 10.27 -24.01
N SER A 253 -27.72 9.05 -24.56
CA SER A 253 -28.21 8.80 -25.91
C SER A 253 -29.72 9.06 -25.90
N HIS A 254 -30.14 10.29 -26.19
CA HIS A 254 -31.48 10.56 -26.63
C HIS A 254 -31.65 9.90 -28.00
N HIS A 255 -32.22 8.69 -28.01
CA HIS A 255 -32.88 8.19 -29.19
C HIS A 255 -34.19 8.99 -29.33
N GLY A 256 -34.18 9.97 -30.24
CA GLY A 256 -35.37 10.57 -30.85
C GLY A 256 -35.94 9.67 -31.94
#